data_5c8839b0c45609befb394c1910ecec14
#
_entry.id   5c8839b0c45609befb394c1910ecec14
#
_cell.length_a   1.000
_cell.length_b   1.000
_cell.length_c   1.000
_cell.angle_alpha   90.00
_cell.angle_beta   90.00
_cell.angle_gamma   90.00
#
_symmetry.space_group_name_H-M   'P 1'
#
loop_
_entity.id
_entity.type
_entity.pdbx_description
1 polymer ?
#
loop_
_entity_poly.entity_id
_entity_poly.type
_entity_poly.pdbx_seq_one_letter_code
_entity_poly.pdbx_strand_id
1 'polypeptide(L)'
;MSGSSFGRLFRITTWGESHGPGIGVVIDGCPAGLAVKAEDIQTFLDRRKPGQNKFTTKRSESDTVEILSGIFEGKTTGTPISLLIRNQDQRSRDYGNIASVFRPGHADYPFTEKYGFRDYRGGGRSSGRETIGRVAAGAIASLLLKELGITVTAYTKAIGPCSVAAEDYKYNEIEENPLRMPDNGTAEKAAAYISSLMEKNDSCGGIIECIADGLPAGLGEPVFDKIDALLGQALFSVGAVKGVEIGDGFEAAGSTGSRNNDPFHAADGRIEKLSNHSGGTLGGLSDGSRLIIRAAIKPTPSIAQIQKTVNENGENTEIAIHGRHDPVIVPRAVVVIESMTAVTLADLLLQNMASTMDHVKKVYQDL
;
A
#
# COMPACT_ATOMS: atom_id res chain seq x y z
N MET A 1 -18.91 -8.95 9.56
CA MET A 1 -17.45 -9.01 9.77
C MET A 1 -16.93 -7.58 9.84
N SER A 2 -16.01 -7.30 10.76
CA SER A 2 -15.42 -5.95 10.84
C SER A 2 -14.41 -5.76 9.70
N GLY A 3 -14.46 -4.63 9.00
CA GLY A 3 -13.54 -4.30 7.89
C GLY A 3 -12.15 -3.83 8.34
N SER A 4 -11.73 -4.10 9.59
CA SER A 4 -10.44 -3.66 10.14
C SER A 4 -9.40 -4.78 10.24
N SER A 5 -9.71 -5.99 9.78
CA SER A 5 -8.81 -7.14 9.75
C SER A 5 -8.61 -7.62 8.31
N PHE A 6 -7.39 -8.03 7.97
CA PHE A 6 -6.99 -8.58 6.67
C PHE A 6 -6.01 -9.73 6.87
N GLY A 7 -6.01 -10.71 5.93
CA GLY A 7 -5.22 -11.94 6.02
C GLY A 7 -5.92 -13.05 6.78
N ARG A 8 -5.45 -14.29 6.62
CA ARG A 8 -5.98 -15.51 7.25
C ARG A 8 -5.02 -16.06 8.30
N LEU A 9 -3.83 -16.45 7.91
CA LEU A 9 -2.76 -16.95 8.79
C LEU A 9 -1.85 -15.80 9.23
N PHE A 10 -1.26 -15.05 8.29
CA PHE A 10 -0.62 -13.78 8.62
C PHE A 10 -1.68 -12.69 8.63
N ARG A 11 -2.31 -12.53 9.78
CA ARG A 11 -3.49 -11.68 9.94
C ARG A 11 -3.15 -10.38 10.64
N ILE A 12 -3.59 -9.28 10.05
CA ILE A 12 -3.44 -7.95 10.64
C ILE A 12 -4.80 -7.39 11.07
N THR A 13 -4.83 -6.67 12.18
CA THR A 13 -5.99 -5.90 12.63
C THR A 13 -5.54 -4.51 12.99
N THR A 14 -5.96 -3.49 12.21
CA THR A 14 -5.63 -2.09 12.46
C THR A 14 -6.69 -1.40 13.32
N TRP A 15 -6.27 -0.48 14.18
CA TRP A 15 -7.13 0.27 15.10
C TRP A 15 -6.62 1.69 15.30
N GLY A 16 -7.41 2.52 15.96
CA GLY A 16 -7.08 3.92 16.22
C GLY A 16 -7.47 4.86 15.07
N GLU A 17 -7.35 6.14 15.30
CA GLU A 17 -7.85 7.21 14.42
C GLU A 17 -6.88 8.38 14.35
N SER A 18 -7.00 9.18 13.27
CA SER A 18 -6.07 10.29 13.00
C SER A 18 -6.04 11.38 14.07
N HIS A 19 -7.14 11.57 14.83
CA HIS A 19 -7.27 12.53 15.91
C HIS A 19 -7.53 11.87 17.28
N GLY A 20 -7.36 10.55 17.36
CA GLY A 20 -7.27 9.81 18.62
C GLY A 20 -5.87 9.86 19.22
N PRO A 21 -5.64 9.22 20.37
CA PRO A 21 -4.33 9.20 21.04
C PRO A 21 -3.24 8.49 20.27
N GLY A 22 -3.59 7.57 19.35
CA GLY A 22 -2.66 6.82 18.55
C GLY A 22 -3.33 5.91 17.52
N ILE A 23 -2.51 5.29 16.70
CA ILE A 23 -2.89 4.28 15.71
C ILE A 23 -2.02 3.06 15.95
N GLY A 24 -2.59 1.88 15.84
CA GLY A 24 -1.84 0.66 16.01
C GLY A 24 -2.29 -0.47 15.10
N VAL A 25 -1.55 -1.55 15.19
CA VAL A 25 -1.84 -2.80 14.52
C VAL A 25 -1.51 -3.97 15.44
N VAL A 26 -2.34 -5.00 15.37
CA VAL A 26 -2.03 -6.33 15.90
C VAL A 26 -1.78 -7.23 14.71
N ILE A 27 -0.64 -7.93 14.74
CA ILE A 27 -0.24 -8.93 13.75
C ILE A 27 -0.29 -10.28 14.44
N ASP A 28 -1.11 -11.19 13.94
CA ASP A 28 -1.23 -12.56 14.43
C ASP A 28 -0.72 -13.54 13.38
N GLY A 29 -0.21 -14.70 13.80
CA GLY A 29 0.29 -15.75 12.92
C GLY A 29 1.69 -15.54 12.35
N CYS A 30 2.44 -14.56 12.83
CA CYS A 30 3.87 -14.46 12.49
C CYS A 30 4.64 -15.61 13.16
N PRO A 31 5.42 -16.42 12.43
CA PRO A 31 6.22 -17.50 13.03
C PRO A 31 7.18 -16.99 14.12
N ALA A 32 7.44 -17.83 15.14
CA ALA A 32 8.45 -17.52 16.15
C ALA A 32 9.87 -17.58 15.57
N GLY A 33 10.77 -16.76 16.12
CA GLY A 33 12.19 -16.79 15.78
C GLY A 33 12.62 -15.82 14.68
N LEU A 34 11.71 -15.11 14.03
CA LEU A 34 12.06 -14.04 13.08
C LEU A 34 12.78 -12.90 13.82
N ALA A 35 13.97 -12.52 13.33
CA ALA A 35 14.70 -11.38 13.87
C ALA A 35 14.01 -10.07 13.53
N VAL A 36 13.67 -9.26 14.55
CA VAL A 36 12.96 -7.98 14.39
C VAL A 36 13.48 -6.96 15.39
N LYS A 37 13.85 -5.79 14.90
CA LYS A 37 14.20 -4.60 15.71
C LYS A 37 13.21 -3.47 15.43
N ALA A 38 13.05 -2.56 16.37
CA ALA A 38 12.19 -1.39 16.18
C ALA A 38 12.65 -0.53 14.97
N GLU A 39 13.96 -0.46 14.73
CA GLU A 39 14.56 0.29 13.62
C GLU A 39 14.15 -0.28 12.25
N ASP A 40 13.98 -1.60 12.14
CA ASP A 40 13.54 -2.25 10.91
C ASP A 40 12.14 -1.75 10.53
N ILE A 41 11.22 -1.70 11.52
CA ILE A 41 9.86 -1.18 11.33
C ILE A 41 9.89 0.34 11.08
N GLN A 42 10.73 1.06 11.83
CA GLN A 42 10.84 2.52 11.74
C GLN A 42 11.26 2.97 10.33
N THR A 43 12.17 2.24 9.67
CA THR A 43 12.62 2.52 8.31
C THR A 43 11.44 2.56 7.32
N PHE A 44 10.48 1.65 7.44
CA PHE A 44 9.27 1.66 6.63
C PHE A 44 8.34 2.84 6.98
N LEU A 45 8.14 3.09 8.26
CA LEU A 45 7.33 4.22 8.73
C LEU A 45 7.92 5.57 8.30
N ASP A 46 9.24 5.69 8.29
CA ASP A 46 9.93 6.90 7.84
C ASP A 46 9.68 7.19 6.36
N ARG A 47 9.58 6.17 5.52
CA ARG A 47 9.21 6.33 4.10
C ARG A 47 7.75 6.82 3.93
N ARG A 48 6.86 6.54 4.90
CA ARG A 48 5.44 6.92 4.87
C ARG A 48 5.17 8.31 5.47
N LYS A 49 5.91 8.72 6.50
CA LYS A 49 5.60 9.91 7.32
C LYS A 49 5.43 11.18 6.48
N PRO A 50 4.64 12.18 6.96
CA PRO A 50 4.52 13.49 6.32
C PRO A 50 5.78 14.33 6.47
N GLY A 51 5.88 15.44 5.73
CA GLY A 51 6.93 16.44 5.94
C GLY A 51 8.31 16.09 5.37
N GLN A 52 8.41 15.12 4.46
CA GLN A 52 9.70 14.64 3.94
C GLN A 52 10.34 15.57 2.90
N ASN A 53 9.53 16.33 2.14
CA ASN A 53 9.99 17.20 1.07
C ASN A 53 8.97 18.29 0.74
N LYS A 54 9.29 19.18 -0.20
CA LYS A 54 8.45 20.32 -0.60
C LYS A 54 7.10 19.92 -1.24
N PHE A 55 6.94 18.69 -1.68
CA PHE A 55 5.71 18.16 -2.29
C PHE A 55 4.82 17.42 -1.29
N THR A 56 5.19 17.40 -0.02
CA THR A 56 4.40 16.81 1.06
C THR A 56 3.89 17.88 2.01
N THR A 57 2.83 17.54 2.75
CA THR A 57 2.27 18.44 3.78
C THR A 57 3.34 18.90 4.78
N LYS A 58 3.20 20.12 5.27
CA LYS A 58 4.06 20.69 6.34
C LYS A 58 3.78 20.11 7.74
N ARG A 59 2.89 19.10 7.85
CA ARG A 59 2.65 18.38 9.09
C ARG A 59 3.92 17.64 9.49
N SER A 60 4.28 17.67 10.77
CA SER A 60 5.44 16.97 11.30
C SER A 60 4.99 15.91 12.31
N GLU A 61 5.30 14.66 12.04
CA GLU A 61 5.04 13.51 12.91
C GLU A 61 6.29 12.65 12.94
N SER A 62 6.72 12.22 14.12
CA SER A 62 7.84 11.29 14.24
C SER A 62 7.48 9.89 13.76
N ASP A 63 6.20 9.54 13.90
CA ASP A 63 5.66 8.19 13.64
C ASP A 63 6.49 7.08 14.32
N THR A 64 7.00 7.36 15.52
CA THR A 64 7.84 6.44 16.28
C THR A 64 7.04 5.23 16.71
N VAL A 65 7.54 4.04 16.40
CA VAL A 65 6.90 2.77 16.76
C VAL A 65 7.22 2.37 18.20
N GLU A 66 6.19 1.96 18.93
CA GLU A 66 6.27 1.27 20.21
C GLU A 66 5.87 -0.20 20.01
N ILE A 67 6.75 -1.14 20.37
CA ILE A 67 6.45 -2.57 20.35
C ILE A 67 5.91 -2.95 21.72
N LEU A 68 4.65 -3.42 21.78
CA LEU A 68 3.97 -3.70 23.06
C LEU A 68 3.96 -5.19 23.42
N SER A 69 4.05 -6.09 22.41
CA SER A 69 4.05 -7.54 22.62
C SER A 69 4.60 -8.30 21.40
N GLY A 70 4.80 -9.60 21.56
CA GLY A 70 5.13 -10.53 20.49
C GLY A 70 6.59 -10.57 20.06
N ILE A 71 7.47 -9.78 20.71
CA ILE A 71 8.91 -9.77 20.46
C ILE A 71 9.66 -9.87 21.79
N PHE A 72 10.61 -10.79 21.88
CA PHE A 72 11.49 -10.99 23.02
C PHE A 72 12.92 -11.20 22.54
N GLU A 73 13.87 -10.49 23.14
CA GLU A 73 15.32 -10.52 22.78
C GLU A 73 15.57 -10.36 21.25
N GLY A 74 14.79 -9.47 20.61
CA GLY A 74 14.92 -9.17 19.18
C GLY A 74 14.38 -10.24 18.24
N LYS A 75 13.55 -11.17 18.73
CA LYS A 75 12.91 -12.22 17.93
C LYS A 75 11.41 -12.29 18.20
N THR A 76 10.64 -12.64 17.18
CA THR A 76 9.22 -12.93 17.33
C THR A 76 9.00 -14.16 18.21
N THR A 77 7.91 -14.15 19.00
CA THR A 77 7.59 -15.24 19.94
C THR A 77 6.53 -16.22 19.43
N GLY A 78 5.96 -15.97 18.23
CA GLY A 78 4.80 -16.73 17.72
C GLY A 78 3.46 -16.31 18.32
N THR A 79 3.45 -15.34 19.24
CA THR A 79 2.24 -14.73 19.83
C THR A 79 1.92 -13.40 19.14
N PRO A 80 0.72 -12.81 19.32
CA PRO A 80 0.36 -11.58 18.64
C PRO A 80 1.34 -10.43 18.90
N ILE A 81 1.82 -9.83 17.80
CA ILE A 81 2.69 -8.65 17.83
C ILE A 81 1.78 -7.42 17.85
N SER A 82 1.85 -6.62 18.90
CA SER A 82 1.11 -5.36 19.01
C SER A 82 2.06 -4.18 18.84
N LEU A 83 1.75 -3.31 17.89
CA LEU A 83 2.52 -2.10 17.57
C LEU A 83 1.62 -0.87 17.77
N LEU A 84 2.17 0.17 18.39
CA LEU A 84 1.50 1.45 18.63
C LEU A 84 2.35 2.61 18.13
N ILE A 85 1.71 3.56 17.44
CA ILE A 85 2.29 4.84 17.03
C ILE A 85 1.41 5.96 17.59
N ARG A 86 1.98 6.84 18.43
CA ARG A 86 1.24 7.94 19.05
C ARG A 86 1.07 9.10 18.09
N ASN A 87 -0.11 9.75 18.14
CA ASN A 87 -0.36 11.00 17.42
C ASN A 87 0.22 12.18 18.21
N GLN A 88 0.97 13.07 17.55
CA GLN A 88 1.64 14.20 18.20
C GLN A 88 1.19 15.58 17.66
N ASP A 89 0.99 15.75 16.34
CA ASP A 89 0.64 17.04 15.70
C ASP A 89 -0.81 17.04 15.17
N GLN A 90 -1.78 16.67 16.01
CA GLN A 90 -3.20 16.77 15.69
C GLN A 90 -3.74 18.16 16.06
N ARG A 91 -4.33 18.89 15.10
CA ARG A 91 -4.91 20.22 15.32
C ARG A 91 -6.39 20.20 14.97
N SER A 92 -7.23 19.86 15.94
CA SER A 92 -8.69 19.77 15.75
C SER A 92 -9.35 21.09 15.35
N ARG A 93 -8.72 22.24 15.64
CA ARG A 93 -9.22 23.57 15.28
C ARG A 93 -9.24 23.85 13.78
N ASP A 94 -8.44 23.13 12.99
CA ASP A 94 -8.32 23.31 11.53
C ASP A 94 -9.57 22.79 10.77
N TYR A 95 -10.52 22.16 11.45
CA TYR A 95 -11.67 21.48 10.84
C TYR A 95 -13.03 22.10 11.16
N GLY A 96 -13.11 23.23 11.85
CA GLY A 96 -14.37 23.84 12.27
C GLY A 96 -15.28 24.26 11.10
N ASN A 97 -14.70 24.78 10.02
CA ASN A 97 -15.41 25.23 8.81
C ASN A 97 -15.94 24.08 7.93
N ILE A 98 -15.54 22.84 8.18
CA ILE A 98 -15.96 21.66 7.42
C ILE A 98 -16.86 20.72 8.23
N ALA A 99 -17.21 21.10 9.47
CA ALA A 99 -18.00 20.25 10.34
C ALA A 99 -19.39 19.97 9.77
N SER A 100 -20.05 20.98 9.21
CA SER A 100 -21.42 20.92 8.69
C SER A 100 -21.49 20.75 7.15
N VAL A 101 -20.37 20.55 6.47
CA VAL A 101 -20.31 20.49 5.00
C VAL A 101 -19.67 19.17 4.57
N PHE A 102 -20.16 18.56 3.48
CA PHE A 102 -19.56 17.36 2.90
C PHE A 102 -18.50 17.73 1.87
N ARG A 103 -17.25 17.43 2.18
CA ARG A 103 -16.12 17.75 1.28
C ARG A 103 -16.17 16.88 0.02
N PRO A 104 -16.09 17.48 -1.18
CA PRO A 104 -16.01 16.73 -2.43
C PRO A 104 -14.85 15.71 -2.40
N GLY A 105 -15.10 14.51 -2.91
CA GLY A 105 -14.09 13.46 -3.02
C GLY A 105 -13.61 12.81 -1.70
N HIS A 106 -14.20 13.19 -0.56
CA HIS A 106 -13.94 12.58 0.77
C HIS A 106 -15.07 11.63 1.18
N ALA A 107 -14.86 10.93 2.29
CA ALA A 107 -15.82 9.96 2.83
C ALA A 107 -16.86 10.58 3.76
N ASP A 108 -16.96 11.90 3.84
CA ASP A 108 -17.82 12.60 4.81
C ASP A 108 -19.27 12.17 4.71
N TYR A 109 -19.87 12.28 3.51
CA TYR A 109 -21.25 11.91 3.27
C TYR A 109 -21.52 10.41 3.51
N PRO A 110 -20.81 9.46 2.86
CA PRO A 110 -21.08 8.04 3.07
C PRO A 110 -20.82 7.56 4.50
N PHE A 111 -19.94 8.20 5.29
CA PHE A 111 -19.77 7.88 6.71
C PHE A 111 -20.97 8.37 7.54
N THR A 112 -21.48 9.55 7.26
CA THR A 112 -22.71 10.08 7.91
C THR A 112 -23.90 9.18 7.62
N GLU A 113 -24.13 8.80 6.36
CA GLU A 113 -25.22 7.89 5.98
C GLU A 113 -25.08 6.51 6.63
N LYS A 114 -23.89 5.97 6.67
CA LYS A 114 -23.67 4.62 7.17
C LYS A 114 -23.76 4.51 8.69
N TYR A 115 -23.23 5.49 9.42
CA TYR A 115 -23.07 5.43 10.87
C TYR A 115 -24.00 6.39 11.63
N GLY A 116 -24.76 7.24 10.93
CA GLY A 116 -25.65 8.25 11.51
C GLY A 116 -24.93 9.51 12.00
N PHE A 117 -23.63 9.48 12.14
CA PHE A 117 -22.76 10.61 12.48
C PHE A 117 -21.32 10.35 12.06
N ARG A 118 -20.49 11.39 12.04
CA ARG A 118 -19.07 11.27 11.73
C ARG A 118 -18.20 12.10 12.68
N ASP A 119 -16.97 11.69 12.90
CA ASP A 119 -15.94 12.58 13.42
C ASP A 119 -15.39 13.40 12.26
N TYR A 120 -15.75 14.70 12.21
CA TYR A 120 -15.30 15.62 11.16
C TYR A 120 -13.80 15.97 11.27
N ARG A 121 -13.16 15.67 12.39
CA ARG A 121 -11.75 15.98 12.65
C ARG A 121 -10.85 15.00 11.88
N GLY A 122 -10.38 15.38 10.69
CA GLY A 122 -9.39 14.64 9.92
C GLY A 122 -9.81 13.32 9.28
N GLY A 123 -11.12 12.98 9.32
CA GLY A 123 -11.66 11.79 8.63
C GLY A 123 -11.51 10.45 9.36
N GLY A 124 -11.07 10.43 10.62
CA GLY A 124 -11.05 9.22 11.46
C GLY A 124 -10.34 8.03 10.79
N ARG A 125 -11.04 6.89 10.66
CA ARG A 125 -10.57 5.66 10.01
C ARG A 125 -10.41 5.77 8.49
N SER A 126 -11.04 6.78 7.82
CA SER A 126 -10.84 7.03 6.39
C SER A 126 -9.63 7.92 6.09
N SER A 127 -8.93 8.40 7.11
CA SER A 127 -7.71 9.20 6.97
C SER A 127 -6.55 8.37 6.43
N GLY A 128 -5.70 8.95 5.56
CA GLY A 128 -4.45 8.34 5.13
C GLY A 128 -3.50 7.97 6.27
N ARG A 129 -3.73 8.49 7.47
CA ARG A 129 -2.96 8.11 8.68
C ARG A 129 -3.20 6.67 9.14
N GLU A 130 -4.34 6.08 8.81
CA GLU A 130 -4.66 4.67 9.07
C GLU A 130 -3.60 3.73 8.47
N THR A 131 -2.99 4.12 7.36
CA THR A 131 -1.95 3.33 6.69
C THR A 131 -0.68 3.09 7.52
N ILE A 132 -0.49 3.80 8.63
CA ILE A 132 0.59 3.56 9.60
C ILE A 132 0.59 2.09 10.06
N GLY A 133 -0.57 1.58 10.48
CA GLY A 133 -0.70 0.20 10.93
C GLY A 133 -0.37 -0.81 9.83
N ARG A 134 -0.79 -0.52 8.59
CA ARG A 134 -0.48 -1.37 7.43
C ARG A 134 1.01 -1.41 7.13
N VAL A 135 1.68 -0.25 7.17
CA VAL A 135 3.12 -0.14 6.91
C VAL A 135 3.93 -0.82 8.01
N ALA A 136 3.54 -0.65 9.27
CA ALA A 136 4.21 -1.34 10.38
C ALA A 136 4.09 -2.87 10.28
N ALA A 137 2.91 -3.38 9.88
CA ALA A 137 2.71 -4.82 9.63
C ALA A 137 3.46 -5.29 8.37
N GLY A 138 3.49 -4.47 7.32
CA GLY A 138 4.23 -4.74 6.09
C GLY A 138 5.73 -4.87 6.31
N ALA A 139 6.30 -4.10 7.23
CA ALA A 139 7.71 -4.24 7.61
C ALA A 139 8.00 -5.65 8.17
N ILE A 140 7.16 -6.17 9.08
CA ILE A 140 7.29 -7.53 9.62
C ILE A 140 7.12 -8.57 8.50
N ALA A 141 6.10 -8.40 7.63
CA ALA A 141 5.89 -9.29 6.49
C ALA A 141 7.10 -9.30 5.53
N SER A 142 7.68 -8.13 5.25
CA SER A 142 8.86 -8.01 4.38
C SER A 142 10.11 -8.69 4.98
N LEU A 143 10.28 -8.63 6.31
CA LEU A 143 11.35 -9.37 6.98
C LEU A 143 11.15 -10.88 6.85
N LEU A 144 9.92 -11.38 7.04
CA LEU A 144 9.58 -12.80 6.86
C LEU A 144 9.86 -13.25 5.41
N LEU A 145 9.42 -12.47 4.42
CA LEU A 145 9.66 -12.76 3.00
C LEU A 145 11.14 -12.80 2.66
N LYS A 146 11.93 -11.88 3.24
CA LYS A 146 13.38 -11.78 3.01
C LYS A 146 14.13 -13.02 3.49
N GLU A 147 13.73 -13.62 4.61
CA GLU A 147 14.30 -14.90 5.10
C GLU A 147 14.12 -16.03 4.08
N LEU A 148 13.14 -15.93 3.20
CA LEU A 148 12.83 -16.88 2.14
C LEU A 148 13.40 -16.46 0.77
N GLY A 149 14.22 -15.40 0.71
CA GLY A 149 14.80 -14.87 -0.52
C GLY A 149 13.81 -14.10 -1.41
N ILE A 150 12.66 -13.70 -0.86
CA ILE A 150 11.62 -12.95 -1.58
C ILE A 150 11.78 -11.46 -1.25
N THR A 151 11.79 -10.63 -2.29
CA THR A 151 11.85 -9.17 -2.15
C THR A 151 10.61 -8.52 -2.76
N VAL A 152 10.09 -7.50 -2.09
CA VAL A 152 8.99 -6.67 -2.60
C VAL A 152 9.48 -5.24 -2.69
N THR A 153 9.34 -4.62 -3.85
CA THR A 153 9.79 -3.25 -4.10
C THR A 153 8.69 -2.48 -4.83
N ALA A 154 8.32 -1.33 -4.31
CA ALA A 154 7.38 -0.44 -4.98
C ALA A 154 8.02 0.91 -5.30
N TYR A 155 7.53 1.55 -6.36
CA TYR A 155 8.00 2.83 -6.82
C TYR A 155 6.91 3.60 -7.56
N THR A 156 7.12 4.89 -7.73
CA THR A 156 6.25 5.76 -8.51
C THR A 156 6.54 5.56 -10.00
N LYS A 157 5.61 4.91 -10.72
CA LYS A 157 5.69 4.75 -12.18
C LYS A 157 5.30 6.03 -12.92
N ALA A 158 4.28 6.73 -12.43
CA ALA A 158 3.79 7.95 -13.07
C ALA A 158 3.22 8.95 -12.07
N ILE A 159 3.37 10.24 -12.34
CA ILE A 159 2.68 11.35 -11.67
C ILE A 159 2.06 12.24 -12.76
N GLY A 160 0.72 12.35 -12.75
CA GLY A 160 0.00 13.03 -13.83
C GLY A 160 0.42 12.48 -15.20
N PRO A 161 0.85 13.34 -16.15
CA PRO A 161 1.29 12.92 -17.47
C PRO A 161 2.74 12.40 -17.54
N CYS A 162 3.52 12.52 -16.45
CA CYS A 162 4.93 12.13 -16.43
C CYS A 162 5.04 10.66 -16.01
N SER A 163 5.31 9.77 -16.98
CA SER A 163 5.47 8.32 -16.77
C SER A 163 6.87 7.88 -17.17
N VAL A 164 7.46 6.98 -16.37
CA VAL A 164 8.74 6.34 -16.68
C VAL A 164 8.47 5.17 -17.63
N ALA A 165 9.19 5.12 -18.77
CA ALA A 165 9.14 3.98 -19.67
C ALA A 165 9.90 2.79 -19.07
N ALA A 166 9.49 1.56 -19.41
CA ALA A 166 10.06 0.36 -18.79
C ALA A 166 11.57 0.19 -19.04
N GLU A 167 12.04 0.64 -20.21
CA GLU A 167 13.45 0.63 -20.60
C GLU A 167 14.33 1.61 -19.82
N ASP A 168 13.71 2.61 -19.16
CA ASP A 168 14.41 3.64 -18.39
C ASP A 168 14.51 3.32 -16.89
N TYR A 169 14.00 2.17 -16.43
CA TYR A 169 13.97 1.82 -15.02
C TYR A 169 15.37 1.61 -14.44
N LYS A 170 15.72 2.45 -13.45
CA LYS A 170 16.93 2.35 -12.63
C LYS A 170 16.51 2.27 -11.15
N TYR A 171 16.33 1.08 -10.67
CA TYR A 171 15.80 0.83 -9.33
C TYR A 171 16.62 1.45 -8.20
N ASN A 172 17.93 1.69 -8.40
CA ASN A 172 18.78 2.39 -7.44
C ASN A 172 18.42 3.88 -7.31
N GLU A 173 17.76 4.49 -8.30
CA GLU A 173 17.34 5.90 -8.25
C GLU A 173 16.06 6.15 -7.43
N ILE A 174 15.30 5.09 -7.07
CA ILE A 174 14.02 5.21 -6.36
C ILE A 174 14.14 6.01 -5.06
N GLU A 175 15.16 5.76 -4.25
CA GLU A 175 15.36 6.44 -2.97
C GLU A 175 16.22 7.73 -3.10
N GLU A 176 16.77 8.02 -4.29
CA GLU A 176 17.59 9.20 -4.56
C GLU A 176 16.77 10.47 -4.82
N ASN A 177 15.49 10.32 -5.23
CA ASN A 177 14.63 11.45 -5.52
C ASN A 177 13.37 11.47 -4.64
N PRO A 178 12.82 12.68 -4.36
CA PRO A 178 11.71 12.84 -3.43
C PRO A 178 10.37 12.27 -3.94
N LEU A 179 10.28 11.91 -5.23
CA LEU A 179 9.10 11.35 -5.85
C LEU A 179 9.14 9.83 -5.95
N ARG A 180 10.27 9.19 -5.55
CA ARG A 180 10.47 7.73 -5.58
C ARG A 180 10.26 7.14 -6.97
N MET A 181 10.67 7.86 -8.01
CA MET A 181 10.63 7.40 -9.39
C MET A 181 11.92 6.67 -9.76
N PRO A 182 11.86 5.59 -10.56
CA PRO A 182 13.03 4.83 -10.98
C PRO A 182 13.77 5.49 -12.17
N ASP A 183 13.60 6.79 -12.36
CA ASP A 183 14.34 7.64 -13.31
C ASP A 183 14.34 9.10 -12.83
N ASN A 184 15.52 9.63 -12.54
CA ASN A 184 15.69 11.00 -12.04
C ASN A 184 15.26 12.06 -13.07
N GLY A 185 15.45 11.81 -14.38
CA GLY A 185 15.02 12.74 -15.42
C GLY A 185 13.50 12.91 -15.51
N THR A 186 12.75 11.81 -15.37
CA THR A 186 11.28 11.86 -15.29
C THR A 186 10.82 12.43 -13.94
N ALA A 187 11.54 12.17 -12.86
CA ALA A 187 11.26 12.77 -11.55
C ALA A 187 11.36 14.30 -11.58
N GLU A 188 12.34 14.88 -12.27
CA GLU A 188 12.46 16.33 -12.46
C GLU A 188 11.28 16.92 -13.22
N LYS A 189 10.84 16.26 -14.32
CA LYS A 189 9.65 16.68 -15.10
C LYS A 189 8.39 16.62 -14.24
N ALA A 190 8.22 15.55 -13.48
CA ALA A 190 7.10 15.39 -12.55
C ALA A 190 7.12 16.45 -11.44
N ALA A 191 8.29 16.79 -10.91
CA ALA A 191 8.46 17.86 -9.92
C ALA A 191 8.05 19.24 -10.47
N ALA A 192 8.41 19.55 -11.71
CA ALA A 192 7.97 20.78 -12.37
C ALA A 192 6.45 20.80 -12.58
N TYR A 193 5.86 19.67 -13.00
CA TYR A 193 4.41 19.53 -13.16
C TYR A 193 3.68 19.75 -11.83
N ILE A 194 4.10 19.10 -10.73
CA ILE A 194 3.50 19.29 -9.40
C ILE A 194 3.59 20.76 -8.97
N SER A 195 4.75 21.39 -9.18
CA SER A 195 4.94 22.81 -8.84
C SER A 195 3.93 23.72 -9.57
N SER A 196 3.67 23.45 -10.85
CA SER A 196 2.67 24.21 -11.64
C SER A 196 1.24 24.04 -11.13
N LEU A 197 0.91 22.87 -10.55
CA LEU A 197 -0.40 22.62 -9.93
C LEU A 197 -0.51 23.29 -8.55
N MET A 198 0.58 23.30 -7.79
CA MET A 198 0.61 24.00 -6.49
C MET A 198 0.33 25.50 -6.65
N GLU A 199 0.85 26.16 -7.69
CA GLU A 199 0.56 27.55 -8.04
C GLU A 199 -0.94 27.79 -8.34
N LYS A 200 -1.62 26.76 -8.84
CA LYS A 200 -3.06 26.77 -9.15
C LYS A 200 -3.93 26.28 -7.98
N ASN A 201 -3.33 25.97 -6.82
CA ASN A 201 -4.00 25.35 -5.68
C ASN A 201 -4.71 24.02 -6.05
N ASP A 202 -4.09 23.22 -6.90
CA ASP A 202 -4.60 21.95 -7.40
C ASP A 202 -3.69 20.79 -6.99
N SER A 203 -4.10 19.56 -7.33
CA SER A 203 -3.42 18.32 -6.99
C SER A 203 -3.38 17.36 -8.17
N CYS A 204 -2.54 16.34 -8.09
CA CYS A 204 -2.51 15.27 -9.07
C CYS A 204 -2.48 13.88 -8.42
N GLY A 205 -2.87 12.90 -9.23
CA GLY A 205 -2.69 11.48 -8.95
C GLY A 205 -1.48 10.91 -9.68
N GLY A 206 -1.42 9.59 -9.72
CA GLY A 206 -0.37 8.88 -10.44
C GLY A 206 -0.52 7.37 -10.34
N ILE A 207 0.50 6.65 -10.75
CA ILE A 207 0.55 5.19 -10.74
C ILE A 207 1.75 4.74 -9.92
N ILE A 208 1.52 3.81 -9.02
CA ILE A 208 2.55 3.07 -8.30
C ILE A 208 2.66 1.70 -8.96
N GLU A 209 3.87 1.28 -9.28
CA GLU A 209 4.18 -0.09 -9.66
C GLU A 209 4.90 -0.78 -8.51
N CYS A 210 4.50 -2.02 -8.22
CA CYS A 210 5.09 -2.87 -7.20
C CYS A 210 5.50 -4.20 -7.84
N ILE A 211 6.72 -4.61 -7.61
CA ILE A 211 7.27 -5.87 -8.08
C ILE A 211 7.61 -6.77 -6.89
N ALA A 212 7.47 -8.09 -7.09
CA ALA A 212 8.00 -9.07 -6.16
C ALA A 212 8.83 -10.10 -6.91
N ASP A 213 10.06 -10.32 -6.43
CA ASP A 213 11.01 -11.28 -6.97
C ASP A 213 11.22 -12.44 -6.00
N GLY A 214 11.57 -13.60 -6.53
CA GLY A 214 11.88 -14.81 -5.73
C GLY A 214 10.65 -15.60 -5.27
N LEU A 215 9.45 -15.27 -5.76
CA LEU A 215 8.25 -16.04 -5.42
C LEU A 215 8.33 -17.47 -5.99
N PRO A 216 8.01 -18.49 -5.18
CA PRO A 216 7.81 -19.83 -5.72
C PRO A 216 6.54 -19.87 -6.59
N ALA A 217 6.48 -20.76 -7.56
CA ALA A 217 5.25 -21.07 -8.26
C ALA A 217 4.24 -21.74 -7.32
N GLY A 218 2.94 -21.46 -7.48
CA GLY A 218 1.87 -22.15 -6.79
C GLY A 218 1.28 -21.41 -5.57
N LEU A 219 1.61 -20.13 -5.32
CA LEU A 219 0.96 -19.33 -4.28
C LEU A 219 -0.39 -18.81 -4.76
N GLY A 220 -1.42 -18.95 -3.97
CA GLY A 220 -2.80 -18.59 -4.27
C GLY A 220 -3.70 -19.83 -4.22
N GLU A 221 -5.02 -19.61 -4.19
CA GLU A 221 -6.01 -20.69 -4.14
C GLU A 221 -7.10 -20.49 -5.20
N PRO A 222 -7.33 -21.43 -6.11
CA PRO A 222 -8.52 -21.41 -6.91
C PRO A 222 -9.73 -21.70 -5.98
N VAL A 223 -10.94 -21.18 -6.19
CA VAL A 223 -11.37 -20.35 -7.30
C VAL A 223 -11.40 -18.87 -6.93
N PHE A 224 -11.72 -18.52 -5.67
CA PHE A 224 -11.99 -17.15 -5.22
C PHE A 224 -10.78 -16.49 -4.55
N ASP A 225 -9.85 -17.27 -3.99
CA ASP A 225 -8.69 -16.77 -3.28
C ASP A 225 -7.42 -16.76 -4.16
N LYS A 226 -7.63 -16.49 -5.45
CA LYS A 226 -6.54 -16.25 -6.40
C LYS A 226 -5.61 -15.17 -5.87
N ILE A 227 -4.32 -15.29 -6.12
CA ILE A 227 -3.34 -14.26 -5.77
C ILE A 227 -3.76 -12.89 -6.34
N ASP A 228 -4.27 -12.85 -7.58
CA ASP A 228 -4.78 -11.64 -8.24
C ASP A 228 -5.94 -11.01 -7.46
N ALA A 229 -6.89 -11.83 -6.99
CA ALA A 229 -8.07 -11.38 -6.25
C ALA A 229 -7.69 -10.83 -4.87
N LEU A 230 -6.79 -11.51 -4.15
CA LEU A 230 -6.34 -11.08 -2.82
C LEU A 230 -5.47 -9.82 -2.89
N LEU A 231 -4.59 -9.71 -3.88
CA LEU A 231 -3.84 -8.49 -4.15
C LEU A 231 -4.77 -7.33 -4.55
N GLY A 232 -5.76 -7.60 -5.41
CA GLY A 232 -6.80 -6.63 -5.74
C GLY A 232 -7.53 -6.14 -4.49
N GLN A 233 -8.00 -7.03 -3.62
CA GLN A 233 -8.65 -6.70 -2.35
C GLN A 233 -7.73 -5.87 -1.44
N ALA A 234 -6.47 -6.28 -1.29
CA ALA A 234 -5.49 -5.58 -0.46
C ALA A 234 -5.28 -4.14 -0.94
N LEU A 235 -5.03 -3.95 -2.22
CA LEU A 235 -4.68 -2.65 -2.79
C LEU A 235 -5.90 -1.73 -2.93
N PHE A 236 -7.09 -2.23 -3.35
CA PHE A 236 -8.32 -1.44 -3.34
C PHE A 236 -8.76 -1.02 -1.93
N SER A 237 -8.32 -1.71 -0.89
CA SER A 237 -8.57 -1.30 0.49
C SER A 237 -7.75 -0.08 0.93
N VAL A 238 -6.71 0.29 0.18
CA VAL A 238 -5.90 1.49 0.44
C VAL A 238 -6.65 2.73 -0.04
N GLY A 239 -6.75 3.74 0.83
CA GLY A 239 -7.40 5.01 0.47
C GLY A 239 -6.78 5.63 -0.78
N ALA A 240 -7.62 6.20 -1.64
CA ALA A 240 -7.29 6.81 -2.93
C ALA A 240 -6.93 5.86 -4.09
N VAL A 241 -6.79 4.56 -3.88
CA VAL A 241 -6.66 3.59 -4.98
C VAL A 241 -7.97 3.52 -5.76
N LYS A 242 -7.90 3.59 -7.11
CA LYS A 242 -9.03 3.58 -8.04
C LYS A 242 -8.89 2.55 -9.16
N GLY A 243 -7.73 1.96 -9.32
CA GLY A 243 -7.47 0.90 -10.28
C GLY A 243 -6.33 0.03 -9.79
N VAL A 244 -6.41 -1.27 -10.12
CA VAL A 244 -5.34 -2.25 -9.87
C VAL A 244 -5.19 -3.07 -11.14
N GLU A 245 -3.96 -3.29 -11.58
CA GLU A 245 -3.60 -4.10 -12.73
C GLU A 245 -2.50 -5.07 -12.36
N ILE A 246 -2.49 -6.25 -13.01
CA ILE A 246 -1.44 -7.25 -12.90
C ILE A 246 -0.95 -7.58 -14.31
N GLY A 247 0.37 -7.64 -14.51
CA GLY A 247 0.96 -7.82 -15.82
C GLY A 247 0.56 -6.74 -16.81
N ASP A 248 0.12 -7.11 -18.01
CA ASP A 248 -0.33 -6.15 -19.03
C ASP A 248 -1.64 -5.43 -18.63
N GLY A 249 -2.37 -5.96 -17.62
CA GLY A 249 -3.58 -5.32 -17.12
C GLY A 249 -4.61 -5.06 -18.22
N PHE A 250 -5.08 -3.81 -18.36
CA PHE A 250 -6.06 -3.43 -19.39
C PHE A 250 -5.52 -3.50 -20.81
N GLU A 251 -4.19 -3.42 -21.03
CA GLU A 251 -3.59 -3.55 -22.37
C GLU A 251 -3.81 -4.95 -22.95
N ALA A 252 -3.92 -5.97 -22.11
CA ALA A 252 -4.20 -7.34 -22.54
C ALA A 252 -5.53 -7.44 -23.34
N ALA A 253 -6.52 -6.59 -23.08
CA ALA A 253 -7.79 -6.58 -23.80
C ALA A 253 -7.64 -6.20 -25.30
N GLY A 254 -6.60 -5.46 -25.66
CA GLY A 254 -6.27 -5.10 -27.05
C GLY A 254 -5.30 -6.08 -27.72
N SER A 255 -4.80 -7.09 -26.98
CA SER A 255 -3.83 -8.05 -27.49
C SER A 255 -4.51 -9.26 -28.16
N THR A 256 -3.76 -9.97 -28.99
CA THR A 256 -4.16 -11.29 -29.49
C THR A 256 -3.57 -12.40 -28.62
N GLY A 257 -4.21 -13.58 -28.56
CA GLY A 257 -3.69 -14.70 -27.74
C GLY A 257 -2.24 -15.07 -28.08
N SER A 258 -1.87 -15.04 -29.36
CA SER A 258 -0.51 -15.34 -29.80
C SER A 258 0.54 -14.33 -29.35
N ARG A 259 0.13 -13.09 -29.04
CA ARG A 259 1.02 -12.03 -28.52
C ARG A 259 1.04 -11.98 -27.01
N ASN A 260 -0.10 -12.28 -26.38
CA ASN A 260 -0.28 -12.20 -24.92
C ASN A 260 0.21 -13.44 -24.18
N ASN A 261 0.28 -14.60 -24.87
CA ASN A 261 0.74 -15.83 -24.23
C ASN A 261 2.24 -15.74 -23.91
N ASP A 262 2.58 -16.11 -22.67
CA ASP A 262 3.98 -16.22 -22.20
C ASP A 262 4.50 -17.65 -22.46
N PRO A 263 5.38 -17.86 -23.47
CA PRO A 263 5.90 -19.19 -23.76
C PRO A 263 6.83 -19.69 -22.64
N PHE A 264 6.67 -20.96 -22.26
CA PHE A 264 7.62 -21.63 -21.38
C PHE A 264 8.83 -22.15 -22.14
N HIS A 265 9.98 -22.16 -21.49
CA HIS A 265 11.18 -22.82 -21.98
C HIS A 265 11.94 -23.49 -20.83
N ALA A 266 12.76 -24.48 -21.17
CA ALA A 266 13.65 -25.15 -20.21
C ALA A 266 15.03 -24.45 -20.24
N ALA A 267 15.52 -24.00 -19.09
CA ALA A 267 16.84 -23.43 -18.91
C ALA A 267 17.49 -24.04 -17.66
N ASP A 268 18.64 -24.69 -17.82
CA ASP A 268 19.44 -25.28 -16.74
C ASP A 268 18.63 -26.17 -15.76
N GLY A 269 17.70 -26.94 -16.32
CA GLY A 269 16.82 -27.83 -15.54
C GLY A 269 15.67 -27.11 -14.82
N ARG A 270 15.45 -25.85 -15.11
CA ARG A 270 14.32 -25.06 -14.60
C ARG A 270 13.33 -24.73 -15.72
N ILE A 271 12.10 -24.48 -15.33
CA ILE A 271 11.06 -23.98 -16.25
C ILE A 271 10.99 -22.46 -16.05
N GLU A 272 11.16 -21.73 -17.14
CA GLU A 272 11.13 -20.28 -17.15
C GLU A 272 10.19 -19.78 -18.27
N LYS A 273 9.77 -18.51 -18.21
CA LYS A 273 9.01 -17.88 -19.27
C LYS A 273 9.91 -16.95 -20.10
N LEU A 274 9.61 -16.84 -21.40
CA LEU A 274 10.31 -15.93 -22.34
C LEU A 274 9.76 -14.49 -22.27
N SER A 275 8.56 -14.32 -21.75
CA SER A 275 7.88 -13.03 -21.53
C SER A 275 7.08 -13.06 -20.24
N ASN A 276 6.52 -11.95 -19.82
CA ASN A 276 5.77 -11.86 -18.57
C ASN A 276 4.54 -10.94 -18.70
N HIS A 277 3.75 -11.14 -19.74
CA HIS A 277 2.49 -10.43 -19.98
C HIS A 277 1.47 -10.67 -18.86
N SER A 278 1.45 -11.90 -18.32
CA SER A 278 0.63 -12.30 -17.18
C SER A 278 1.04 -11.65 -15.86
N GLY A 279 2.24 -11.06 -15.79
CA GLY A 279 2.72 -10.38 -14.58
C GLY A 279 3.02 -11.30 -13.41
N GLY A 280 3.45 -12.55 -13.65
CA GLY A 280 3.86 -13.51 -12.62
C GLY A 280 2.72 -14.36 -12.07
N THR A 281 1.53 -14.33 -12.71
CA THR A 281 0.35 -15.10 -12.25
C THR A 281 -0.29 -15.85 -13.41
N LEU A 282 -0.61 -17.12 -13.21
CA LEU A 282 -1.36 -17.96 -14.16
C LEU A 282 -2.42 -18.78 -13.42
N GLY A 283 -3.65 -18.75 -13.89
CA GLY A 283 -4.75 -19.48 -13.26
C GLY A 283 -5.10 -19.04 -11.85
N GLY A 284 -4.58 -17.87 -11.41
CA GLY A 284 -4.75 -17.34 -10.06
C GLY A 284 -3.68 -17.80 -9.06
N LEU A 285 -2.62 -18.44 -9.56
CA LEU A 285 -1.45 -18.86 -8.78
C LEU A 285 -0.21 -18.10 -9.27
N SER A 286 0.77 -17.88 -8.39
CA SER A 286 2.09 -17.43 -8.83
C SER A 286 2.74 -18.46 -9.73
N ASP A 287 3.49 -18.03 -10.73
CA ASP A 287 4.12 -18.90 -11.71
C ASP A 287 5.66 -18.99 -11.60
N GLY A 288 6.23 -18.37 -10.56
CA GLY A 288 7.67 -18.32 -10.32
C GLY A 288 8.39 -17.15 -11.01
N SER A 289 7.71 -16.42 -11.89
CA SER A 289 8.25 -15.20 -12.50
C SER A 289 8.07 -13.99 -11.58
N ARG A 290 8.70 -12.87 -11.95
CA ARG A 290 8.46 -11.58 -11.27
C ARG A 290 6.98 -11.24 -11.26
N LEU A 291 6.42 -11.02 -10.08
CA LEU A 291 5.09 -10.45 -9.92
C LEU A 291 5.14 -8.95 -10.23
N ILE A 292 4.22 -8.47 -11.07
CA ILE A 292 4.13 -7.05 -11.47
C ILE A 292 2.70 -6.56 -11.23
N ILE A 293 2.55 -5.57 -10.34
CA ILE A 293 1.26 -5.00 -9.96
C ILE A 293 1.32 -3.48 -10.09
N ARG A 294 0.26 -2.87 -10.58
CA ARG A 294 0.10 -1.42 -10.64
C ARG A 294 -1.14 -0.97 -9.89
N ALA A 295 -1.02 0.16 -9.19
CA ALA A 295 -2.13 0.81 -8.49
C ALA A 295 -2.28 2.26 -8.94
N ALA A 296 -3.46 2.62 -9.45
CA ALA A 296 -3.80 3.98 -9.83
C ALA A 296 -4.31 4.74 -8.60
N ILE A 297 -3.66 5.86 -8.28
CA ILE A 297 -3.95 6.73 -7.15
C ILE A 297 -4.64 7.99 -7.65
N LYS A 298 -5.84 8.30 -7.15
CA LYS A 298 -6.56 9.53 -7.51
C LYS A 298 -5.85 10.77 -6.94
N PRO A 299 -6.09 11.96 -7.52
CA PRO A 299 -5.66 13.24 -6.94
C PRO A 299 -6.14 13.43 -5.51
N THR A 300 -5.39 14.16 -4.70
CA THR A 300 -5.80 14.59 -3.36
C THR A 300 -7.04 15.48 -3.48
N PRO A 301 -8.17 15.14 -2.84
CA PRO A 301 -9.39 15.92 -3.01
C PRO A 301 -9.43 17.22 -2.18
N SER A 302 -8.53 17.37 -1.21
CA SER A 302 -8.38 18.59 -0.40
C SER A 302 -7.55 19.64 -1.16
N ILE A 303 -8.23 20.49 -1.92
CA ILE A 303 -7.62 21.60 -2.69
C ILE A 303 -8.17 22.94 -2.25
N ALA A 304 -7.40 24.03 -2.44
CA ALA A 304 -7.81 25.36 -2.05
C ALA A 304 -8.59 26.10 -3.15
N GLN A 305 -8.97 25.41 -4.22
CA GLN A 305 -9.94 25.92 -5.18
C GLN A 305 -11.36 25.83 -4.63
N ILE A 306 -12.24 26.75 -5.06
CA ILE A 306 -13.67 26.74 -4.73
C ILE A 306 -14.32 25.50 -5.40
N GLN A 307 -14.98 24.68 -4.60
CA GLN A 307 -15.69 23.48 -5.04
C GLN A 307 -17.16 23.55 -4.64
N LYS A 308 -18.06 23.16 -5.52
CA LYS A 308 -19.49 23.00 -5.22
C LYS A 308 -19.74 21.77 -4.37
N THR A 309 -20.63 21.90 -3.38
CA THR A 309 -20.98 20.82 -2.47
C THR A 309 -22.35 21.07 -1.82
N VAL A 310 -22.68 20.31 -0.78
CA VAL A 310 -23.88 20.48 0.05
C VAL A 310 -23.51 20.46 1.53
N ASN A 311 -24.31 21.12 2.35
CA ASN A 311 -24.23 21.03 3.80
C ASN A 311 -25.06 19.84 4.33
N GLU A 312 -25.01 19.60 5.63
CA GLU A 312 -25.75 18.52 6.31
C GLU A 312 -27.27 18.65 6.24
N ASN A 313 -27.82 19.84 5.92
CA ASN A 313 -29.24 20.09 5.71
C ASN A 313 -29.67 19.83 4.25
N GLY A 314 -28.76 19.41 3.35
CA GLY A 314 -29.05 19.21 1.94
C GLY A 314 -29.08 20.47 1.09
N GLU A 315 -28.55 21.59 1.59
CA GLU A 315 -28.51 22.88 0.88
C GLU A 315 -27.22 23.01 0.08
N ASN A 316 -27.33 23.47 -1.17
CA ASN A 316 -26.15 23.73 -2.02
C ASN A 316 -25.28 24.83 -1.44
N THR A 317 -23.97 24.58 -1.42
CA THR A 317 -22.97 25.55 -0.94
C THR A 317 -21.66 25.39 -1.71
N GLU A 318 -20.69 26.21 -1.39
CA GLU A 318 -19.33 26.14 -1.93
C GLU A 318 -18.32 26.05 -0.78
N ILE A 319 -17.21 25.37 -1.03
CA ILE A 319 -16.12 25.23 -0.08
C ILE A 319 -14.77 25.33 -0.78
N ALA A 320 -13.81 25.97 -0.14
CA ALA A 320 -12.39 25.88 -0.43
C ALA A 320 -11.70 25.25 0.77
N ILE A 321 -10.96 24.17 0.56
CA ILE A 321 -10.34 23.42 1.65
C ILE A 321 -8.93 23.95 1.85
N HIS A 322 -8.80 24.88 2.79
CA HIS A 322 -7.49 25.41 3.19
C HIS A 322 -6.89 24.52 4.28
N GLY A 323 -5.58 24.29 4.21
CA GLY A 323 -4.90 23.47 5.22
C GLY A 323 -3.60 22.87 4.74
N ARG A 324 -3.05 21.95 5.56
CA ARG A 324 -1.79 21.26 5.31
C ARG A 324 -2.08 19.96 4.55
N HIS A 325 -2.30 20.05 3.24
CA HIS A 325 -2.57 18.89 2.39
C HIS A 325 -1.41 18.60 1.44
N ASP A 326 -1.25 17.33 1.06
CA ASP A 326 -0.27 16.92 0.06
C ASP A 326 -0.80 17.29 -1.35
N PRO A 327 -0.06 18.01 -2.19
CA PRO A 327 -0.43 18.23 -3.60
C PRO A 327 -0.37 16.92 -4.41
N VAL A 328 0.41 15.95 -3.95
CA VAL A 328 0.50 14.59 -4.48
C VAL A 328 0.77 13.61 -3.34
N ILE A 329 -0.03 12.54 -3.25
CA ILE A 329 0.14 11.51 -2.21
C ILE A 329 0.92 10.29 -2.70
N VAL A 330 1.16 10.18 -4.00
CA VAL A 330 1.76 8.99 -4.64
C VAL A 330 3.07 8.56 -3.99
N PRO A 331 4.08 9.43 -3.75
CA PRO A 331 5.35 9.01 -3.16
C PRO A 331 5.22 8.44 -1.75
N ARG A 332 4.23 8.92 -0.97
CA ARG A 332 3.94 8.39 0.37
C ARG A 332 3.15 7.09 0.34
N ALA A 333 2.36 6.88 -0.71
CA ALA A 333 1.59 5.66 -0.91
C ALA A 333 2.46 4.49 -1.42
N VAL A 334 3.64 4.74 -1.97
CA VAL A 334 4.59 3.71 -2.44
C VAL A 334 4.81 2.63 -1.38
N VAL A 335 5.26 3.00 -0.19
CA VAL A 335 5.51 2.06 0.90
C VAL A 335 4.23 1.39 1.43
N VAL A 336 3.06 2.01 1.25
CA VAL A 336 1.77 1.40 1.64
C VAL A 336 1.39 0.27 0.68
N ILE A 337 1.55 0.49 -0.63
CA ILE A 337 1.33 -0.54 -1.66
C ILE A 337 2.30 -1.69 -1.47
N GLU A 338 3.60 -1.40 -1.27
CA GLU A 338 4.65 -2.38 -0.95
C GLU A 338 4.26 -3.22 0.26
N SER A 339 3.85 -2.58 1.35
CA SER A 339 3.48 -3.23 2.61
C SER A 339 2.26 -4.13 2.47
N MET A 340 1.21 -3.68 1.78
CA MET A 340 0.01 -4.50 1.58
C MET A 340 0.27 -5.68 0.64
N THR A 341 1.14 -5.52 -0.36
CA THR A 341 1.63 -6.62 -1.18
C THR A 341 2.41 -7.63 -0.33
N ALA A 342 3.34 -7.17 0.50
CA ALA A 342 4.13 -8.03 1.38
C ALA A 342 3.24 -8.82 2.38
N VAL A 343 2.27 -8.16 3.01
CA VAL A 343 1.30 -8.82 3.92
C VAL A 343 0.52 -9.92 3.20
N THR A 344 0.05 -9.64 1.97
CA THR A 344 -0.70 -10.62 1.17
C THR A 344 0.16 -11.82 0.80
N LEU A 345 1.40 -11.59 0.37
CA LEU A 345 2.32 -12.65 -0.01
C LEU A 345 2.76 -13.50 1.19
N ALA A 346 3.02 -12.87 2.35
CA ALA A 346 3.34 -13.59 3.58
C ALA A 346 2.18 -14.49 4.03
N ASP A 347 0.95 -14.00 3.95
CA ASP A 347 -0.26 -14.79 4.25
C ASP A 347 -0.41 -15.98 3.31
N LEU A 348 -0.26 -15.80 2.01
CA LEU A 348 -0.32 -16.85 1.01
C LEU A 348 0.78 -17.90 1.17
N LEU A 349 2.01 -17.48 1.50
CA LEU A 349 3.12 -18.40 1.77
C LEU A 349 2.82 -19.30 2.96
N LEU A 350 2.31 -18.75 4.05
CA LEU A 350 1.95 -19.56 5.22
C LEU A 350 0.79 -20.51 4.91
N GLN A 351 -0.20 -20.09 4.13
CA GLN A 351 -1.30 -20.96 3.69
C GLN A 351 -0.78 -22.12 2.83
N ASN A 352 0.21 -21.89 1.97
CA ASN A 352 0.77 -22.90 1.08
C ASN A 352 1.58 -24.00 1.79
N MET A 353 1.96 -23.81 3.06
CA MET A 353 2.77 -24.80 3.80
C MET A 353 2.13 -26.18 3.89
N ALA A 354 0.81 -26.28 3.90
CA ALA A 354 0.08 -27.55 3.99
C ALA A 354 -0.51 -28.03 2.65
N SER A 355 -0.10 -27.46 1.52
CA SER A 355 -0.69 -27.76 0.19
C SER A 355 -0.38 -29.15 -0.33
N THR A 356 0.71 -29.79 0.15
CA THR A 356 1.07 -31.16 -0.24
C THR A 356 1.40 -32.01 0.97
N MET A 357 1.18 -33.32 0.85
CA MET A 357 1.58 -34.27 1.89
C MET A 357 3.09 -34.27 2.14
N ASP A 358 3.90 -33.96 1.14
CA ASP A 358 5.35 -33.90 1.30
C ASP A 358 5.77 -32.70 2.14
N HIS A 359 5.08 -31.56 2.03
CA HIS A 359 5.27 -30.42 2.94
C HIS A 359 4.91 -30.80 4.38
N VAL A 360 3.75 -31.42 4.58
CA VAL A 360 3.31 -31.88 5.91
C VAL A 360 4.30 -32.88 6.52
N LYS A 361 4.79 -33.85 5.73
CA LYS A 361 5.79 -34.83 6.17
C LYS A 361 7.10 -34.17 6.62
N LYS A 362 7.63 -33.20 5.83
CA LYS A 362 8.86 -32.48 6.19
C LYS A 362 8.75 -31.79 7.56
N VAL A 363 7.57 -31.29 7.92
CA VAL A 363 7.35 -30.63 9.21
C VAL A 363 7.30 -31.63 10.38
N TYR A 364 6.75 -32.83 10.17
CA TYR A 364 6.45 -33.77 11.26
C TYR A 364 7.27 -35.06 11.27
N GLN A 365 8.03 -35.34 10.22
CA GLN A 365 8.85 -36.57 10.14
C GLN A 365 10.35 -36.30 10.30
N ASP A 366 10.79 -35.05 10.12
CA ASP A 366 12.20 -34.65 10.32
C ASP A 366 12.42 -34.05 11.74
N LEU A 367 11.47 -34.24 12.66
CA LEU A 367 11.58 -34.02 14.07
C LEU A 367 12.12 -35.26 14.75
#